data_23bff0fb0b8f8076bb09b5afb56f89c7
#
_entry.id   23bff0fb0b8f8076bb09b5afb56f89c7
#
_cell.length_a   1.000
_cell.length_b   1.000
_cell.length_c   1.000
_cell.angle_alpha   90.00
_cell.angle_beta   90.00
_cell.angle_gamma   90.00
#
_symmetry.space_group_name_H-M   'P 1'
#
loop_
_entity.id
_entity.type
_entity.pdbx_description
1 polymer ?
#
loop_
_entity_poly.entity_id
_entity_poly.type
_entity_poly.pdbx_seq_one_letter_code
_entity_poly.pdbx_strand_id
1 'polypeptide(L)'
;MKQVNLLLMSAAMTLAACGGTKDAGQAGVPLIERSDIQIEGKRMTPEALWAMGRIGGVAVSPDEKQIAYTVAYYSVPENKSNREVFVMNTDGTGNKQITHTPWQENEVN
;
A
#
# COMPACT_ATOMS: atom_id res chain seq x y z
N MET A 1 41.01 -49.15 -20.87
CA MET A 1 39.59 -48.80 -20.90
C MET A 1 39.40 -47.52 -20.13
N LYS A 2 39.34 -46.51 -20.80
CA LYS A 2 39.07 -45.23 -20.17
C LYS A 2 37.57 -45.03 -20.10
N GLN A 3 37.08 -45.13 -18.94
CA GLN A 3 35.76 -44.64 -18.69
C GLN A 3 35.80 -43.14 -18.72
N VAL A 4 35.37 -42.65 -19.78
CA VAL A 4 35.06 -41.23 -19.83
C VAL A 4 33.81 -41.09 -18.98
N ASN A 5 34.03 -40.85 -17.75
CA ASN A 5 32.98 -40.30 -16.94
C ASN A 5 32.64 -38.94 -17.54
N LEU A 6 31.75 -39.01 -18.48
CA LEU A 6 31.05 -37.85 -18.84
C LEU A 6 30.31 -37.43 -17.59
N LEU A 7 30.95 -36.64 -16.84
CA LEU A 7 30.25 -35.82 -15.88
C LEU A 7 29.26 -35.00 -16.68
N LEU A 8 28.11 -35.57 -16.75
CA LEU A 8 26.97 -34.75 -16.97
C LEU A 8 26.95 -33.75 -15.83
N MET A 9 27.59 -32.66 -16.07
CA MET A 9 27.26 -31.48 -15.41
C MET A 9 25.83 -31.16 -15.84
N SER A 10 24.91 -31.85 -15.20
CA SER A 10 23.60 -31.31 -15.13
C SER A 10 23.75 -30.01 -14.37
N ALA A 11 23.95 -29.00 -15.12
CA ALA A 11 23.67 -27.68 -14.64
C ALA A 11 22.19 -27.73 -14.29
N ALA A 12 21.92 -28.07 -13.07
CA ALA A 12 20.65 -27.77 -12.48
C ALA A 12 20.55 -26.24 -12.55
N MET A 13 20.05 -25.79 -13.62
CA MET A 13 19.49 -24.48 -13.64
C MET A 13 18.32 -24.54 -12.68
N THR A 14 18.63 -24.31 -11.45
CA THR A 14 17.61 -23.84 -10.54
C THR A 14 17.19 -22.50 -11.09
N LEU A 15 16.24 -22.53 -11.97
CA LEU A 15 15.40 -21.39 -12.12
C LEU A 15 14.77 -21.19 -10.76
N ALA A 16 15.42 -20.40 -9.97
CA ALA A 16 14.72 -19.69 -8.93
C ALA A 16 13.72 -18.83 -9.68
N ALA A 17 12.56 -19.40 -9.93
CA ALA A 17 11.42 -18.61 -10.21
C ALA A 17 11.25 -17.73 -8.99
N CYS A 18 11.76 -16.53 -9.06
CA CYS A 18 11.35 -15.47 -8.17
C CYS A 18 9.89 -15.26 -8.47
N GLY A 19 9.07 -16.14 -7.91
CA GLY A 19 7.68 -15.91 -7.79
C GLY A 19 7.51 -14.70 -6.90
N GLY A 20 6.86 -13.73 -7.42
CA GLY A 20 6.56 -12.51 -6.71
C GLY A 20 7.44 -11.37 -7.16
N THR A 21 7.23 -10.93 -8.35
CA THR A 21 7.38 -9.54 -8.64
C THR A 21 6.30 -8.81 -7.83
N LYS A 22 6.55 -8.72 -6.56
CA LYS A 22 5.93 -7.65 -5.82
C LYS A 22 6.53 -6.41 -6.41
N ASP A 23 5.68 -5.76 -7.17
CA ASP A 23 5.85 -4.38 -7.51
C ASP A 23 7.22 -4.03 -8.06
N ALA A 24 7.29 -4.08 -9.35
CA ALA A 24 8.10 -3.13 -10.05
C ALA A 24 7.54 -1.71 -9.76
N GLY A 25 7.24 -1.46 -8.50
CA GLY A 25 7.10 -0.12 -8.01
C GLY A 25 8.38 0.57 -8.36
N GLN A 26 8.30 1.67 -9.01
CA GLN A 26 9.47 2.44 -9.39
C GLN A 26 10.38 2.54 -8.18
N ALA A 27 11.55 1.93 -8.29
CA ALA A 27 12.56 2.00 -7.27
C ALA A 27 12.79 3.47 -6.92
N GLY A 28 12.45 3.87 -5.71
CA GLY A 28 12.69 5.20 -5.21
C GLY A 28 11.48 6.07 -4.90
N VAL A 29 10.25 5.60 -5.14
CA VAL A 29 9.06 6.34 -4.66
C VAL A 29 8.66 5.78 -3.30
N PRO A 30 8.81 6.54 -2.21
CA PRO A 30 8.42 6.07 -0.89
C PRO A 30 6.90 5.90 -0.83
N LEU A 31 6.46 4.79 -0.27
CA LEU A 31 5.05 4.57 0.04
C LEU A 31 4.70 5.40 1.29
N ILE A 32 3.81 6.35 1.12
CA ILE A 32 3.36 7.21 2.21
C ILE A 32 2.09 6.59 2.79
N GLU A 33 2.18 6.14 4.03
CA GLU A 33 1.11 5.49 4.75
C GLU A 33 0.71 6.27 5.99
N ARG A 34 -0.18 5.68 6.75
CA ARG A 34 -0.59 6.21 8.04
C ARG A 34 0.63 6.40 8.94
N SER A 35 0.75 7.58 9.52
CA SER A 35 1.79 7.88 10.48
C SER A 35 1.52 7.24 11.84
N ASP A 36 2.56 6.68 12.45
CA ASP A 36 2.52 6.11 13.80
C ASP A 36 2.87 7.13 14.88
N ILE A 37 2.80 8.41 14.57
CA ILE A 37 3.13 9.45 15.53
C ILE A 37 2.27 9.32 16.79
N GLN A 38 2.93 9.36 17.94
CA GLN A 38 2.26 9.39 19.22
C GLN A 38 1.97 10.84 19.59
N ILE A 39 0.69 11.13 19.80
CA ILE A 39 0.25 12.46 20.22
C ILE A 39 0.29 12.49 21.73
N GLU A 40 1.26 13.19 22.28
CA GLU A 40 1.38 13.39 23.72
C GLU A 40 0.55 14.60 24.18
N GLY A 41 -0.23 14.37 25.21
CA GLY A 41 -1.07 15.43 25.79
C GLY A 41 -2.36 15.66 24.99
N LYS A 42 -3.03 16.77 25.31
CA LYS A 42 -4.35 17.13 24.76
C LYS A 42 -4.28 18.27 23.74
N ARG A 43 -3.10 18.60 23.25
CA ARG A 43 -2.91 19.72 22.34
C ARG A 43 -2.60 19.24 20.94
N MET A 44 -3.24 19.86 19.97
CA MET A 44 -2.91 19.66 18.57
C MET A 44 -1.58 20.38 18.27
N THR A 45 -0.65 19.63 17.69
CA THR A 45 0.61 20.17 17.17
C THR A 45 0.59 20.16 15.63
N PRO A 46 1.43 20.92 14.94
CA PRO A 46 1.55 20.84 13.48
C PRO A 46 1.88 19.43 13.00
N GLU A 47 2.72 18.72 13.70
CA GLU A 47 3.10 17.34 13.39
C GLU A 47 1.90 16.39 13.53
N ALA A 48 1.11 16.54 14.59
CA ALA A 48 -0.10 15.77 14.79
C ALA A 48 -1.13 16.03 13.68
N LEU A 49 -1.28 17.27 13.26
CA LEU A 49 -2.19 17.65 12.18
C LEU A 49 -1.80 16.99 10.85
N TRP A 50 -0.51 16.98 10.51
CA TRP A 50 -0.03 16.36 9.29
C TRP A 50 -0.03 14.82 9.35
N ALA A 51 0.03 14.25 10.53
CA ALA A 51 -0.05 12.82 10.73
C ALA A 51 -1.46 12.24 10.53
N MET A 52 -2.48 13.07 10.56
CA MET A 52 -3.87 12.63 10.35
C MET A 52 -4.15 12.32 8.89
N GLY A 53 -4.76 11.16 8.65
CA GLY A 53 -5.35 10.87 7.36
C GLY A 53 -6.56 11.76 7.10
N ARG A 54 -6.72 12.21 5.86
CA ARG A 54 -7.83 13.07 5.44
C ARG A 54 -8.74 12.30 4.51
N ILE A 55 -10.00 12.17 4.90
CA ILE A 55 -11.02 11.54 4.07
C ILE A 55 -11.31 12.45 2.88
N GLY A 56 -11.24 11.85 1.69
CA GLY A 56 -11.59 12.50 0.44
C GLY A 56 -12.93 12.03 -0.12
N GLY A 57 -12.94 11.54 -1.35
CA GLY A 57 -14.16 11.03 -1.99
C GLY A 57 -14.82 9.89 -1.23
N VAL A 58 -16.14 9.87 -1.26
CA VAL A 58 -16.96 8.81 -0.66
C VAL A 58 -17.98 8.36 -1.70
N ALA A 59 -18.12 7.04 -1.87
CA ALA A 59 -19.14 6.43 -2.72
C ALA A 59 -19.84 5.31 -1.96
N VAL A 60 -21.13 5.20 -2.14
CA VAL A 60 -21.96 4.15 -1.55
C VAL A 60 -22.31 3.13 -2.63
N SER A 61 -22.23 1.84 -2.30
CA SER A 61 -22.61 0.78 -3.24
C SER A 61 -24.11 0.86 -3.58
N PRO A 62 -24.52 0.37 -4.77
CA PRO A 62 -25.94 0.41 -5.18
C PRO A 62 -26.89 -0.32 -4.23
N ASP A 63 -26.40 -1.33 -3.51
CA ASP A 63 -27.18 -2.07 -2.50
C ASP A 63 -27.16 -1.41 -1.11
N GLU A 64 -26.48 -0.27 -0.97
CA GLU A 64 -26.34 0.49 0.28
C GLU A 64 -25.68 -0.29 1.43
N LYS A 65 -24.99 -1.37 1.13
CA LYS A 65 -24.33 -2.21 2.14
C LYS A 65 -22.88 -1.89 2.38
N GLN A 66 -22.23 -1.22 1.44
CA GLN A 66 -20.82 -0.89 1.49
C GLN A 66 -20.57 0.57 1.14
N ILE A 67 -19.49 1.10 1.69
CA ILE A 67 -19.00 2.44 1.41
C ILE A 67 -17.55 2.31 0.97
N ALA A 68 -17.21 2.90 -0.16
CA ALA A 68 -15.83 3.12 -0.58
C ALA A 68 -15.45 4.57 -0.30
N TYR A 69 -14.28 4.79 0.23
CA TYR A 69 -13.78 6.13 0.51
C TYR A 69 -12.27 6.20 0.34
N THR A 70 -11.77 7.38 0.11
CA THR A 70 -10.34 7.63 -0.01
C THR A 70 -9.79 8.31 1.24
N VAL A 71 -8.57 7.96 1.61
CA VAL A 71 -7.84 8.64 2.67
C VAL A 71 -6.50 9.11 2.13
N ALA A 72 -6.22 10.38 2.27
CA ALA A 72 -4.93 10.96 1.93
C ALA A 72 -4.02 11.00 3.16
N TYR A 73 -2.83 10.50 3.01
CA TYR A 73 -1.74 10.59 3.98
C TYR A 73 -0.66 11.53 3.47
N TYR A 74 0.01 12.21 4.37
CA TYR A 74 0.99 13.23 4.07
C TYR A 74 2.33 12.91 4.72
N SER A 75 3.40 13.11 3.98
CA SER A 75 4.76 13.09 4.50
C SER A 75 5.36 14.48 4.37
N VAL A 76 5.56 15.15 5.49
CA VAL A 76 6.21 16.47 5.52
C VAL A 76 7.66 16.38 5.07
N PRO A 77 8.46 15.39 5.53
CA PRO A 77 9.85 15.26 5.09
C PRO A 77 9.99 15.08 3.59
N GLU A 78 9.08 14.33 2.98
CA GLU A 78 9.09 14.06 1.54
C GLU A 78 8.40 15.14 0.71
N ASN A 79 7.67 16.05 1.37
CA ASN A 79 6.80 17.03 0.71
C ASN A 79 5.86 16.39 -0.32
N LYS A 80 5.29 15.27 0.05
CA LYS A 80 4.41 14.44 -0.79
C LYS A 80 3.20 13.95 -0.03
N SER A 81 2.21 13.54 -0.77
CA SER A 81 1.04 12.85 -0.24
C SER A 81 0.73 11.61 -1.06
N ASN A 82 0.06 10.68 -0.44
CA ASN A 82 -0.50 9.50 -1.08
C ASN A 82 -1.96 9.37 -0.71
N ARG A 83 -2.76 8.83 -1.61
CA ARG A 83 -4.19 8.63 -1.39
C ARG A 83 -4.55 7.19 -1.68
N GLU A 84 -5.15 6.55 -0.71
CA GLU A 84 -5.52 5.15 -0.77
C GLU A 84 -7.03 4.97 -0.68
N VAL A 85 -7.53 3.89 -1.26
CA VAL A 85 -8.94 3.53 -1.25
C VAL A 85 -9.22 2.50 -0.16
N PHE A 86 -10.28 2.75 0.57
CA PHE A 86 -10.80 1.86 1.61
C PHE A 86 -12.25 1.49 1.32
N VAL A 87 -12.64 0.33 1.77
CA VAL A 87 -14.03 -0.13 1.75
C VAL A 87 -14.41 -0.62 3.13
N MET A 88 -15.62 -0.29 3.55
CA MET A 88 -16.20 -0.82 4.77
C MET A 88 -17.70 -1.06 4.58
N ASN A 89 -18.30 -1.82 5.48
CA ASN A 89 -19.75 -1.96 5.54
C ASN A 89 -20.38 -0.67 6.08
N THR A 90 -21.62 -0.42 5.71
CA THR A 90 -22.35 0.79 6.15
C THR A 90 -22.58 0.86 7.65
N ASP A 91 -22.50 -0.27 8.35
CA ASP A 91 -22.53 -0.33 9.81
C ASP A 91 -21.18 -0.01 10.49
N GLY A 92 -20.15 0.27 9.70
CA GLY A 92 -18.80 0.57 10.18
C GLY A 92 -17.88 -0.64 10.38
N THR A 93 -18.38 -1.85 10.14
CA THR A 93 -17.59 -3.08 10.25
C THR A 93 -16.85 -3.40 8.95
N GLY A 94 -15.86 -4.29 9.02
CA GLY A 94 -15.16 -4.80 7.84
C GLY A 94 -14.35 -3.74 7.08
N ASN A 95 -13.83 -2.74 7.76
CA ASN A 95 -12.98 -1.73 7.14
C ASN A 95 -11.70 -2.35 6.58
N LYS A 96 -11.46 -2.14 5.31
CA LYS A 96 -10.34 -2.74 4.60
C LYS A 96 -9.73 -1.75 3.61
N GLN A 97 -8.43 -1.66 3.63
CA GLN A 97 -7.67 -0.95 2.60
C GLN A 97 -7.60 -1.80 1.34
N ILE A 98 -7.97 -1.23 0.21
CA ILE A 98 -8.01 -1.92 -1.09
C ILE A 98 -6.74 -1.63 -1.89
N THR A 99 -6.28 -0.39 -1.89
CA THR A 99 -5.09 0.02 -2.63
C THR A 99 -3.91 0.21 -1.70
N HIS A 100 -2.71 -0.05 -2.22
CA HIS A 100 -1.47 0.07 -1.48
C HIS A 100 -0.36 0.45 -2.44
N THR A 101 -0.45 1.64 -2.99
CA THR A 101 0.39 2.08 -4.09
C THR A 101 1.03 3.43 -3.76
N PRO A 102 2.17 3.76 -4.39
CA PRO A 102 2.77 5.09 -4.25
C PRO A 102 2.04 6.16 -5.08
N TRP A 103 0.97 5.80 -5.75
CA TRP A 103 0.18 6.68 -6.60
C TRP A 103 -1.03 7.23 -5.86
N GLN A 104 -1.51 8.38 -6.29
CA GLN A 104 -2.72 8.96 -5.74
C GLN A 104 -3.96 8.38 -6.43
N GLU A 105 -4.80 7.75 -5.63
CA GLU A 105 -6.12 7.31 -6.06
C GLU A 105 -7.14 8.44 -5.85
N ASN A 106 -7.66 8.98 -6.94
CA ASN A 106 -8.40 10.24 -6.87
C ASN A 106 -9.92 10.09 -6.89
N GLU A 107 -10.44 9.06 -7.51
CA GLU A 107 -11.88 8.92 -7.69
C GLU A 107 -12.39 7.55 -7.26
N VAL A 108 -13.47 7.57 -6.51
CA VAL A 108 -14.22 6.37 -6.12
C VAL A 108 -15.64 6.53 -6.67
N ASN A 109 -15.97 5.71 -7.66
CA ASN A 109 -17.30 5.64 -8.27
C ASN A 109 -17.91 4.25 -8.14
#